data_04f4a33cb94efd3a0c08588266ae2d52
#
_entry.id   04f4a33cb94efd3a0c08588266ae2d52
#
_cell.length_a   1.000
_cell.length_b   1.000
_cell.length_c   1.000
_cell.angle_alpha   90.00
_cell.angle_beta   90.00
_cell.angle_gamma   90.00
#
_symmetry.space_group_name_H-M   'P 1'
#
loop_
_entity.id
_entity.type
_entity.pdbx_description
1 polymer ?
#
loop_
_entity_poly.entity_id
_entity_poly.type
_entity_poly.pdbx_seq_one_letter_code
_entity_poly.pdbx_strand_id
1 'polypeptide(L)'
;VLMTRQLATLLEAGTPIVDSIDITAKQIRNKNLIQVLFNLKEDLVQGKRLGNSMKKFPGVFSDTYISMVSAGDSSGNLDTVFSKLADYLEESASIRQKVISALTYPLILIGFSLIVIISLLAFVLPQVVNQFIKAGAELPFITKFLIGISNNIIPILIVVLFFACLLYTSPSPRDMTG
;
A
#
# COMPACT_ATOMS: atom_id res chain seq x y z
N VAL A 1 9.10 -9.02 -3.39
CA VAL A 1 8.88 -9.51 -4.77
C VAL A 1 10.21 -9.71 -5.49
N LEU A 2 10.99 -8.65 -5.76
CA LEU A 2 12.23 -8.73 -6.52
C LEU A 2 13.24 -9.75 -5.93
N MET A 3 13.48 -9.71 -4.63
CA MET A 3 14.36 -10.67 -3.95
C MET A 3 13.95 -12.12 -4.21
N THR A 4 12.66 -12.43 -4.07
CA THR A 4 12.14 -13.78 -4.27
C THR A 4 12.32 -14.24 -5.71
N ARG A 5 12.08 -13.35 -6.68
CA ARG A 5 12.29 -13.64 -8.10
C ARG A 5 13.76 -13.90 -8.42
N GLN A 6 14.67 -13.11 -7.86
CA GLN A 6 16.11 -13.31 -8.04
C GLN A 6 16.58 -14.65 -7.45
N LEU A 7 16.12 -14.99 -6.23
CA LEU A 7 16.41 -16.29 -5.63
C LEU A 7 15.86 -17.43 -6.48
N ALA A 8 14.62 -17.32 -6.95
CA ALA A 8 14.01 -18.32 -7.84
C ALA A 8 14.87 -18.55 -9.09
N THR A 9 15.22 -17.49 -9.79
CA THR A 9 16.03 -17.58 -11.02
C THR A 9 17.40 -18.22 -10.79
N LEU A 10 18.07 -17.87 -9.69
CA LEU A 10 19.38 -18.44 -9.35
C LEU A 10 19.28 -19.93 -9.00
N LEU A 11 18.25 -20.31 -8.23
CA LEU A 11 17.99 -21.69 -7.85
C LEU A 11 17.61 -22.55 -9.06
N GLU A 12 16.77 -22.05 -9.96
CA GLU A 12 16.43 -22.70 -11.24
C GLU A 12 17.65 -22.90 -12.13
N ALA A 13 18.63 -21.99 -12.07
CA ALA A 13 19.92 -22.14 -12.74
C ALA A 13 20.87 -23.13 -12.06
N GLY A 14 20.44 -23.79 -10.96
CA GLY A 14 21.23 -24.75 -10.22
C GLY A 14 22.24 -24.13 -9.24
N THR A 15 22.14 -22.84 -8.96
CA THR A 15 23.02 -22.18 -7.99
C THR A 15 22.65 -22.62 -6.57
N PRO A 16 23.60 -23.02 -5.73
CA PRO A 16 23.33 -23.36 -4.33
C PRO A 16 22.65 -22.22 -3.58
N ILE A 17 21.76 -22.53 -2.62
CA ILE A 17 20.97 -21.54 -1.89
C ILE A 17 21.83 -20.49 -1.17
N VAL A 18 22.97 -20.90 -0.60
CA VAL A 18 23.89 -19.99 0.10
C VAL A 18 24.47 -18.95 -0.86
N ASP A 19 24.89 -19.40 -2.03
CA ASP A 19 25.43 -18.51 -3.05
C ASP A 19 24.36 -17.62 -3.67
N SER A 20 23.15 -18.16 -3.87
CA SER A 20 21.98 -17.43 -4.35
C SER A 20 21.62 -16.27 -3.41
N ILE A 21 21.67 -16.50 -2.10
CA ILE A 21 21.42 -15.47 -1.09
C ILE A 21 22.53 -14.39 -1.15
N ASP A 22 23.79 -14.78 -1.27
CA ASP A 22 24.91 -13.85 -1.35
C ASP A 22 24.85 -12.95 -2.59
N ILE A 23 24.57 -13.54 -3.74
CA ILE A 23 24.41 -12.81 -5.01
C ILE A 23 23.24 -11.83 -4.92
N THR A 24 22.11 -12.30 -4.38
CA THR A 24 20.90 -11.48 -4.22
C THR A 24 21.16 -10.32 -3.26
N ALA A 25 21.84 -10.55 -2.14
CA ALA A 25 22.17 -9.48 -1.17
C ALA A 25 23.00 -8.36 -1.80
N LYS A 26 23.90 -8.68 -2.74
CA LYS A 26 24.73 -7.69 -3.44
C LYS A 26 23.94 -6.83 -4.44
N GLN A 27 22.79 -7.30 -4.91
CA GLN A 27 21.95 -6.60 -5.90
C GLN A 27 20.86 -5.73 -5.26
N ILE A 28 20.54 -5.95 -3.98
CA ILE A 28 19.50 -5.23 -3.25
C ILE A 28 20.06 -3.94 -2.68
N ARG A 29 19.25 -2.86 -2.71
CA ARG A 29 19.62 -1.55 -2.15
C ARG A 29 19.13 -1.35 -0.70
N ASN A 30 18.14 -2.12 -0.26
CA ASN A 30 17.57 -1.99 1.07
C ASN A 30 18.51 -2.58 2.14
N LYS A 31 19.10 -1.71 2.96
CA LYS A 31 20.07 -2.10 3.99
C LYS A 31 19.52 -3.12 5.00
N ASN A 32 18.24 -2.98 5.41
CA ASN A 32 17.63 -3.92 6.34
C ASN A 32 17.50 -5.31 5.72
N LEU A 33 17.09 -5.37 4.45
CA LEU A 33 16.94 -6.64 3.75
C LEU A 33 18.30 -7.30 3.47
N ILE A 34 19.30 -6.52 3.15
CA ILE A 34 20.69 -7.00 3.01
C ILE A 34 21.15 -7.67 4.32
N GLN A 35 20.92 -7.02 5.46
CA GLN A 35 21.29 -7.56 6.76
C GLN A 35 20.55 -8.86 7.08
N VAL A 36 19.25 -8.95 6.75
CA VAL A 36 18.48 -10.18 6.89
C VAL A 36 19.07 -11.31 6.04
N LEU A 37 19.41 -11.03 4.78
CA LEU A 37 20.01 -12.03 3.88
C LEU A 37 21.37 -12.49 4.36
N PHE A 38 22.21 -11.60 4.91
CA PHE A 38 23.48 -12.02 5.52
C PHE A 38 23.28 -12.91 6.73
N ASN A 39 22.32 -12.62 7.60
CA ASN A 39 21.99 -13.47 8.74
C ASN A 39 21.46 -14.83 8.29
N LEU A 40 20.63 -14.89 7.25
CA LEU A 40 20.16 -16.15 6.66
C LEU A 40 21.32 -16.96 6.10
N LYS A 41 22.24 -16.33 5.38
CA LYS A 41 23.46 -16.99 4.85
C LYS A 41 24.30 -17.58 5.97
N GLU A 42 24.55 -16.82 7.04
CA GLU A 42 25.33 -17.27 8.18
C GLU A 42 24.68 -18.46 8.88
N ASP A 43 23.36 -18.42 9.12
CA ASP A 43 22.62 -19.53 9.70
C ASP A 43 22.69 -20.81 8.83
N LEU A 44 22.60 -20.65 7.49
CA LEU A 44 22.70 -21.79 6.55
C LEU A 44 24.10 -22.39 6.53
N VAL A 45 25.15 -21.58 6.58
CA VAL A 45 26.54 -22.04 6.68
C VAL A 45 26.76 -22.81 8.00
N GLN A 46 26.07 -22.43 9.06
CA GLN A 46 26.06 -23.16 10.34
C GLN A 46 25.21 -24.45 10.30
N GLY A 47 24.59 -24.78 9.18
CA GLY A 47 23.78 -25.98 9.02
C GLY A 47 22.33 -25.85 9.49
N LYS A 48 21.86 -24.64 9.79
CA LYS A 48 20.45 -24.42 10.15
C LYS A 48 19.57 -24.49 8.90
N ARG A 49 18.32 -24.91 9.07
CA ARG A 49 17.35 -24.94 7.98
C ARG A 49 16.86 -23.54 7.64
N LEU A 50 16.68 -23.28 6.34
CA LEU A 50 16.28 -21.97 5.81
C LEU A 50 14.98 -21.47 6.44
N GLY A 51 13.93 -22.29 6.50
CA GLY A 51 12.65 -21.92 7.08
C GLY A 51 12.75 -21.52 8.56
N ASN A 52 13.62 -22.19 9.34
CA ASN A 52 13.83 -21.84 10.75
C ASN A 52 14.56 -20.50 10.91
N SER A 53 15.50 -20.22 10.03
CA SER A 53 16.22 -18.96 10.02
C SER A 53 15.32 -17.78 9.62
N MET A 54 14.40 -17.99 8.68
CA MET A 54 13.42 -16.98 8.26
C MET A 54 12.42 -16.61 9.37
N LYS A 55 12.08 -17.54 10.28
CA LYS A 55 11.19 -17.26 11.43
C LYS A 55 11.71 -16.17 12.36
N LYS A 56 12.99 -15.88 12.34
CA LYS A 56 13.58 -14.78 13.13
C LYS A 56 13.19 -13.39 12.60
N PHE A 57 12.67 -13.32 11.38
CA PHE A 57 12.37 -12.07 10.69
C PHE A 57 10.89 -11.99 10.23
N PRO A 58 9.92 -12.01 11.17
CA PRO A 58 8.49 -12.03 10.83
C PRO A 58 8.01 -10.74 10.15
N GLY A 59 8.75 -9.65 10.27
CA GLY A 59 8.48 -8.40 9.55
C GLY A 59 8.88 -8.43 8.07
N VAL A 60 9.65 -9.44 7.64
CA VAL A 60 10.11 -9.59 6.26
C VAL A 60 9.42 -10.77 5.57
N PHE A 61 9.27 -11.87 6.27
CA PHE A 61 8.68 -13.10 5.76
C PHE A 61 7.36 -13.41 6.46
N SER A 62 6.29 -13.57 5.71
CA SER A 62 5.00 -14.00 6.24
C SER A 62 5.03 -15.49 6.63
N ASP A 63 4.11 -15.89 7.51
CA ASP A 63 4.01 -17.31 7.95
C ASP A 63 3.76 -18.24 6.75
N THR A 64 2.97 -17.80 5.78
CA THR A 64 2.73 -18.56 4.53
C THR A 64 4.03 -18.74 3.75
N TYR A 65 4.82 -17.67 3.62
CA TYR A 65 6.12 -17.72 2.94
C TYR A 65 7.06 -18.72 3.62
N ILE A 66 7.20 -18.63 4.93
CA ILE A 66 8.05 -19.49 5.75
C ILE A 66 7.61 -20.96 5.64
N SER A 67 6.31 -21.21 5.67
CA SER A 67 5.75 -22.56 5.56
C SER A 67 6.05 -23.20 4.20
N MET A 68 5.90 -22.47 3.11
CA MET A 68 6.22 -22.93 1.76
C MET A 68 7.71 -23.21 1.60
N VAL A 69 8.58 -22.30 2.08
CA VAL A 69 10.03 -22.50 2.02
C VAL A 69 10.45 -23.69 2.88
N SER A 70 9.87 -23.86 4.07
CA SER A 70 10.17 -25.01 4.94
C SER A 70 9.80 -26.35 4.29
N ALA A 71 8.68 -26.40 3.57
CA ALA A 71 8.27 -27.58 2.81
C ALA A 71 9.24 -27.87 1.64
N GLY A 72 9.66 -26.84 0.90
CA GLY A 72 10.63 -26.96 -0.17
C GLY A 72 12.02 -27.39 0.31
N ASP A 73 12.46 -26.83 1.44
CA ASP A 73 13.74 -27.17 2.07
C ASP A 73 13.76 -28.64 2.56
N SER A 74 12.61 -29.12 3.02
CA SER A 74 12.48 -30.53 3.47
C SER A 74 12.40 -31.52 2.30
N SER A 75 11.83 -31.11 1.18
CA SER A 75 11.69 -31.95 -0.02
C SER A 75 12.84 -31.82 -1.03
N GLY A 76 13.76 -30.88 -0.80
CA GLY A 76 14.86 -30.58 -1.73
C GLY A 76 14.46 -29.83 -3.00
N ASN A 77 13.24 -29.28 -3.06
CA ASN A 77 12.68 -28.59 -4.22
C ASN A 77 12.53 -27.08 -3.97
N LEU A 78 13.60 -26.45 -3.48
CA LEU A 78 13.60 -25.00 -3.20
C LEU A 78 13.41 -24.15 -4.48
N ASP A 79 13.97 -24.57 -5.60
CA ASP A 79 13.81 -23.96 -6.92
C ASP A 79 12.34 -23.78 -7.28
N THR A 80 11.59 -24.87 -7.26
CA THR A 80 10.16 -24.90 -7.57
C THR A 80 9.34 -24.04 -6.59
N VAL A 81 9.68 -24.09 -5.30
CA VAL A 81 8.97 -23.31 -4.27
C VAL A 81 9.23 -21.83 -4.41
N PHE A 82 10.47 -21.40 -4.62
CA PHE A 82 10.79 -20.01 -4.83
C PHE A 82 10.19 -19.45 -6.12
N SER A 83 10.12 -20.26 -7.18
CA SER A 83 9.44 -19.88 -8.43
C SER A 83 7.95 -19.61 -8.19
N LYS A 84 7.24 -20.54 -7.54
CA LYS A 84 5.82 -20.37 -7.19
C LYS A 84 5.58 -19.20 -6.26
N LEU A 85 6.47 -18.97 -5.29
CA LEU A 85 6.40 -17.81 -4.38
C LEU A 85 6.59 -16.50 -5.13
N ALA A 86 7.53 -16.46 -6.07
CA ALA A 86 7.75 -15.27 -6.89
C ALA A 86 6.51 -14.94 -7.73
N ASP A 87 5.92 -15.94 -8.41
CA ASP A 87 4.70 -15.78 -9.20
C ASP A 87 3.53 -15.29 -8.32
N TYR A 88 3.32 -15.90 -7.17
CA TYR A 88 2.28 -15.49 -6.22
C TYR A 88 2.43 -14.04 -5.75
N LEU A 89 3.66 -13.63 -5.41
CA LEU A 89 3.94 -12.28 -4.94
C LEU A 89 3.79 -11.23 -6.06
N GLU A 90 4.18 -11.58 -7.29
CA GLU A 90 4.02 -10.71 -8.46
C GLU A 90 2.56 -10.55 -8.83
N GLU A 91 1.78 -11.63 -8.82
CA GLU A 91 0.35 -11.60 -9.08
C GLU A 91 -0.37 -10.77 -8.01
N SER A 92 -0.07 -10.99 -6.74
CA SER A 92 -0.64 -10.23 -5.62
C SER A 92 -0.33 -8.73 -5.72
N ALA A 93 0.91 -8.38 -6.09
CA ALA A 93 1.31 -6.99 -6.30
C ALA A 93 0.57 -6.36 -7.50
N SER A 94 0.43 -7.09 -8.60
CA SER A 94 -0.32 -6.66 -9.79
C SER A 94 -1.79 -6.41 -9.48
N ILE A 95 -2.44 -7.32 -8.75
CA ILE A 95 -3.85 -7.17 -8.33
C ILE A 95 -4.01 -5.93 -7.47
N ARG A 96 -3.15 -5.75 -6.47
CA ARG A 96 -3.17 -4.57 -5.59
C ARG A 96 -3.05 -3.27 -6.39
N GLN A 97 -2.14 -3.22 -7.36
CA GLN A 97 -1.96 -2.05 -8.22
C GLN A 97 -3.18 -1.79 -9.09
N LYS A 98 -3.80 -2.84 -9.66
CA LYS A 98 -5.04 -2.72 -10.44
C LYS A 98 -6.19 -2.17 -9.59
N VAL A 99 -6.36 -2.64 -8.35
CA VAL A 99 -7.39 -2.15 -7.41
C VAL A 99 -7.17 -0.69 -7.07
N ILE A 100 -5.94 -0.28 -6.74
CA ILE A 100 -5.61 1.12 -6.45
C ILE A 100 -5.89 2.01 -7.66
N SER A 101 -5.49 1.58 -8.86
CA SER A 101 -5.74 2.33 -10.09
C SER A 101 -7.23 2.45 -10.40
N ALA A 102 -8.00 1.39 -10.17
CA ALA A 102 -9.45 1.39 -10.38
C ALA A 102 -10.18 2.32 -9.38
N LEU A 103 -9.68 2.46 -8.15
CA LEU A 103 -10.27 3.35 -7.13
C LEU A 103 -9.89 4.81 -7.32
N THR A 104 -8.85 5.11 -8.08
CA THR A 104 -8.38 6.48 -8.32
C THR A 104 -9.45 7.34 -9.00
N TYR A 105 -10.11 6.81 -10.03
CA TYR A 105 -11.15 7.55 -10.76
C TYR A 105 -12.37 7.90 -9.91
N PRO A 106 -13.00 6.96 -9.17
CA PRO A 106 -14.10 7.29 -8.27
C PRO A 106 -13.71 8.32 -7.20
N LEU A 107 -12.50 8.24 -6.64
CA LEU A 107 -12.03 9.19 -5.64
C LEU A 107 -11.89 10.61 -6.20
N ILE A 108 -11.38 10.76 -7.42
CA ILE A 108 -11.29 12.07 -8.10
C ILE A 108 -12.69 12.62 -8.35
N LEU A 109 -13.62 11.79 -8.79
CA LEU A 109 -15.00 12.21 -9.08
C LEU A 109 -15.74 12.67 -7.82
N ILE A 110 -15.61 11.93 -6.72
CA ILE A 110 -16.17 12.30 -5.41
C ILE A 110 -15.55 13.60 -4.92
N GLY A 111 -14.24 13.76 -4.99
CA GLY A 111 -13.54 14.99 -4.59
C GLY A 111 -14.02 16.20 -5.38
N PHE A 112 -14.15 16.09 -6.70
CA PHE A 112 -14.67 17.16 -7.56
C PHE A 112 -16.13 17.51 -7.23
N SER A 113 -16.98 16.49 -7.04
CA SER A 113 -18.39 16.69 -6.66
C SER A 113 -18.52 17.42 -5.33
N LEU A 114 -17.71 17.06 -4.34
CA LEU A 114 -17.70 17.73 -3.04
C LEU A 114 -17.28 19.19 -3.16
N ILE A 115 -16.27 19.51 -3.97
CA ILE A 115 -15.83 20.88 -4.22
C ILE A 115 -16.98 21.72 -4.83
N VAL A 116 -17.70 21.17 -5.80
CA VAL A 116 -18.85 21.84 -6.44
C VAL A 116 -19.97 22.09 -5.42
N ILE A 117 -20.32 21.08 -4.61
CA ILE A 117 -21.37 21.21 -3.59
C ILE A 117 -20.99 22.27 -2.56
N ILE A 118 -19.76 22.29 -2.07
CA ILE A 118 -19.29 23.28 -1.11
C ILE A 118 -19.32 24.69 -1.71
N SER A 119 -18.87 24.85 -2.97
CA SER A 119 -18.89 26.13 -3.64
C SER A 119 -20.33 26.66 -3.78
N LEU A 120 -21.29 25.79 -4.13
CA LEU A 120 -22.69 26.16 -4.19
C LEU A 120 -23.24 26.57 -2.82
N LEU A 121 -22.95 25.81 -1.77
CA LEU A 121 -23.38 26.15 -0.42
C LEU A 121 -22.77 27.43 0.10
N ALA A 122 -21.50 27.69 -0.19
CA ALA A 122 -20.79 28.89 0.29
C ALA A 122 -21.20 30.18 -0.44
N PHE A 123 -21.51 30.09 -1.73
CA PHE A 123 -21.79 31.29 -2.54
C PHE A 123 -23.28 31.48 -2.81
N VAL A 124 -24.02 30.44 -3.16
CA VAL A 124 -25.44 30.55 -3.55
C VAL A 124 -26.35 30.61 -2.35
N LEU A 125 -26.11 29.83 -1.30
CA LEU A 125 -26.94 29.79 -0.11
C LEU A 125 -27.09 31.16 0.58
N PRO A 126 -26.00 31.93 0.81
CA PRO A 126 -26.10 33.27 1.41
C PRO A 126 -26.90 34.25 0.56
N GLN A 127 -26.80 34.18 -0.79
CA GLN A 127 -27.55 35.03 -1.67
C GLN A 127 -29.04 34.76 -1.59
N VAL A 128 -29.45 33.50 -1.58
CA VAL A 128 -30.84 33.10 -1.44
C VAL A 128 -31.39 33.50 -0.08
N VAL A 129 -30.66 33.27 0.99
CA VAL A 129 -31.05 33.65 2.37
C VAL A 129 -31.26 35.17 2.49
N ASN A 130 -30.36 35.96 1.92
CA ASN A 130 -30.48 37.44 1.90
C ASN A 130 -31.72 37.95 1.14
N GLN A 131 -32.13 37.28 0.07
CA GLN A 131 -33.36 37.59 -0.65
C GLN A 131 -34.60 37.30 0.19
N PHE A 132 -34.66 36.18 0.93
CA PHE A 132 -35.77 35.86 1.79
C PHE A 132 -35.88 36.85 2.97
N ILE A 133 -34.76 37.24 3.58
CA ILE A 133 -34.74 38.24 4.66
C ILE A 133 -35.28 39.58 4.18
N LYS A 134 -34.89 40.03 2.98
CA LYS A 134 -35.37 41.27 2.36
C LYS A 134 -36.86 41.22 2.01
N ALA A 135 -37.39 40.03 1.70
CA ALA A 135 -38.79 39.81 1.39
C ALA A 135 -39.68 39.66 2.63
N GLY A 136 -39.12 39.71 3.85
CA GLY A 136 -39.85 39.55 5.11
C GLY A 136 -40.45 38.15 5.33
N ALA A 137 -39.99 37.14 4.60
CA ALA A 137 -40.47 35.77 4.70
C ALA A 137 -39.64 35.01 5.75
N GLU A 138 -40.31 34.20 6.56
CA GLU A 138 -39.61 33.32 7.49
C GLU A 138 -38.83 32.24 6.72
N LEU A 139 -37.59 32.02 7.14
CA LEU A 139 -36.73 31.00 6.58
C LEU A 139 -37.29 29.60 6.85
N PRO A 140 -37.46 28.74 5.83
CA PRO A 140 -37.83 27.34 6.04
C PRO A 140 -36.87 26.64 7.00
N PHE A 141 -37.38 25.72 7.81
CA PHE A 141 -36.59 24.96 8.79
C PHE A 141 -35.37 24.27 8.16
N ILE A 142 -35.53 23.79 6.93
CA ILE A 142 -34.48 23.15 6.13
C ILE A 142 -33.32 24.11 5.85
N THR A 143 -33.61 25.39 5.59
CA THR A 143 -32.57 26.41 5.32
C THR A 143 -31.80 26.77 6.59
N LYS A 144 -32.47 26.86 7.74
CA LYS A 144 -31.81 27.04 9.05
C LYS A 144 -30.91 25.87 9.40
N PHE A 145 -31.34 24.65 9.12
CA PHE A 145 -30.55 23.43 9.28
C PHE A 145 -29.31 23.39 8.37
N LEU A 146 -29.47 23.75 7.10
CA LEU A 146 -28.37 23.85 6.13
C LEU A 146 -27.34 24.92 6.51
N ILE A 147 -27.76 26.05 7.01
CA ILE A 147 -26.85 27.13 7.50
C ILE A 147 -26.06 26.63 8.72
N GLY A 148 -26.71 25.96 9.66
CA GLY A 148 -26.04 25.36 10.84
C GLY A 148 -24.97 24.35 10.44
N ILE A 149 -25.28 23.50 9.48
CA ILE A 149 -24.34 22.55 8.90
C ILE A 149 -23.22 23.27 8.15
N SER A 150 -23.54 24.26 7.31
CA SER A 150 -22.55 25.00 6.52
C SER A 150 -21.50 25.71 7.39
N ASN A 151 -21.89 26.30 8.52
CA ASN A 151 -20.95 26.99 9.39
C ASN A 151 -19.96 26.06 10.12
N ASN A 152 -20.33 24.80 10.37
CA ASN A 152 -19.48 23.84 11.05
C ASN A 152 -18.77 22.87 10.09
N ILE A 153 -19.35 22.58 8.95
CA ILE A 153 -18.81 21.61 7.98
C ILE A 153 -17.76 22.21 7.06
N ILE A 154 -17.86 23.49 6.72
CA ILE A 154 -16.88 24.15 5.83
C ILE A 154 -15.45 23.99 6.35
N PRO A 155 -15.11 24.33 7.62
CA PRO A 155 -13.77 24.13 8.11
C PRO A 155 -13.36 22.65 8.20
N ILE A 156 -14.29 21.76 8.58
CA ILE A 156 -14.02 20.32 8.67
C ILE A 156 -13.76 19.73 7.27
N LEU A 157 -14.51 20.15 6.27
CA LEU A 157 -14.37 19.64 4.91
C LEU A 157 -13.11 20.16 4.22
N ILE A 158 -12.70 21.40 4.49
CA ILE A 158 -11.42 21.95 4.03
C ILE A 158 -10.26 21.16 4.63
N VAL A 159 -10.32 20.82 5.92
CA VAL A 159 -9.30 20.00 6.59
C VAL A 159 -9.27 18.58 6.01
N VAL A 160 -10.42 17.95 5.79
CA VAL A 160 -10.51 16.60 5.19
C VAL A 160 -10.00 16.60 3.74
N LEU A 161 -10.32 17.62 2.94
CA LEU A 161 -9.80 17.77 1.56
C LEU A 161 -8.29 18.02 1.56
N PHE A 162 -7.78 18.83 2.49
CA PHE A 162 -6.35 19.06 2.63
C PHE A 162 -5.60 17.79 3.02
N PHE A 163 -6.13 17.00 3.96
CA PHE A 163 -5.57 15.70 4.33
C PHE A 163 -5.69 14.67 3.18
N ALA A 164 -6.79 14.62 2.46
CA ALA A 164 -6.96 13.76 1.29
C ALA A 164 -5.99 14.13 0.16
N CYS A 165 -5.77 15.44 -0.08
CA CYS A 165 -4.76 15.93 -1.03
C CYS A 165 -3.34 15.58 -0.57
N LEU A 166 -3.02 15.69 0.72
CA LEU A 166 -1.72 15.30 1.27
C LEU A 166 -1.47 13.80 1.16
N LEU A 167 -2.46 12.97 1.43
CA LEU A 167 -2.40 11.51 1.25
C LEU A 167 -2.28 11.13 -0.24
N TYR A 168 -2.88 11.91 -1.12
CA TYR A 168 -2.81 11.68 -2.58
C TYR A 168 -1.52 12.21 -3.20
N THR A 169 -0.98 13.34 -2.70
CA THR A 169 0.31 13.92 -3.14
C THR A 169 1.51 13.25 -2.49
N SER A 170 1.30 12.36 -1.52
CA SER A 170 2.33 11.48 -0.97
C SER A 170 2.14 10.02 -1.46
N PRO A 171 2.19 9.73 -2.77
CA PRO A 171 2.60 8.42 -3.21
C PRO A 171 4.07 8.36 -2.84
N SER A 172 4.35 7.76 -1.69
CA SER A 172 5.74 7.51 -1.32
C SER A 172 6.33 6.61 -2.40
N PRO A 173 7.28 7.08 -3.22
CA PRO A 173 7.96 6.23 -4.19
C PRO A 173 8.92 5.25 -3.49
N ARG A 174 8.82 5.13 -2.17
CA ARG A 174 9.71 4.30 -1.36
C ARG A 174 9.38 2.81 -1.38
N ASP A 175 8.20 2.43 -1.84
CA ASP A 175 7.81 1.02 -1.91
C ASP A 175 7.98 0.39 -3.29
N MET A 176 8.49 1.12 -4.28
CA MET A 176 8.74 0.59 -5.64
C MET A 176 10.19 0.20 -5.91
N THR A 177 11.07 0.29 -4.92
CA THR A 177 12.48 -0.14 -5.04
C THR A 177 12.87 -1.01 -3.85
N GLY A 178 12.33 -2.20 -3.82
CA GLY A 178 12.73 -3.24 -2.88
C GLY A 178 12.52 -4.60 -3.49
#